data_d054de97a9d6e9eda00405039dc0975e
#
_entry.id   d054de97a9d6e9eda00405039dc0975e
#
_cell.length_a   1.000
_cell.length_b   1.000
_cell.length_c   1.000
_cell.angle_alpha   90.00
_cell.angle_beta   90.00
_cell.angle_gamma   90.00
#
_symmetry.space_group_name_H-M   'P 1'
#
loop_
_entity.id
_entity.type
_entity.pdbx_description
1 polymer ?
#
loop_
_entity_poly.entity_id
_entity_poly.type
_entity_poly.pdbx_seq_one_letter_code
_entity_poly.pdbx_strand_id
1 'polypeptide(L)'
;MDATCSKPLPSQNDVQYVPHSPGVGKTHLSVALAEASIQAGFGAYFITAHDLVSDLSRAMRESRLDRRMRIYLAPKVLVIDEMGYLPLDEMGATIFFQLVSARYERGSIILTSNKSYGDWGSIFGDPIIATAILDRLLHHSTTVNIRGESYRLKDRRRAGLVGGPEERADQARDFSVTPASAAPTARRQTPAARGSAPAGATEKRP
;
A
#
# COMPACT_ATOMS: atom_id res chain seq x y z
N MET A 1 -30.94 14.97 27.72
CA MET A 1 -30.19 15.74 26.70
C MET A 1 -29.00 14.88 26.32
N ASP A 2 -29.24 13.95 25.40
CA ASP A 2 -28.25 12.94 25.01
C ASP A 2 -27.46 13.46 23.82
N ALA A 3 -26.23 13.89 24.09
CA ALA A 3 -25.27 14.17 23.04
C ALA A 3 -24.76 12.84 22.50
N THR A 4 -25.45 12.29 21.52
CA THR A 4 -24.94 11.22 20.65
C THR A 4 -23.73 11.74 19.91
N CYS A 5 -22.55 11.48 20.45
CA CYS A 5 -21.27 11.65 19.77
C CYS A 5 -21.21 10.63 18.61
N SER A 6 -21.78 11.00 17.47
CA SER A 6 -21.58 10.27 16.22
C SER A 6 -20.14 10.49 15.78
N LYS A 7 -19.22 9.58 16.22
CA LYS A 7 -17.90 9.49 15.62
C LYS A 7 -18.10 9.19 14.12
N PRO A 8 -17.50 9.97 13.21
CA PRO A 8 -17.51 9.62 11.81
C PRO A 8 -16.91 8.23 11.67
N LEU A 9 -17.61 7.34 10.97
CA LEU A 9 -17.09 6.06 10.52
C LEU A 9 -15.78 6.34 9.75
N PRO A 10 -14.73 5.54 9.95
CA PRO A 10 -13.57 5.61 9.07
C PRO A 10 -14.09 5.43 7.64
N SER A 11 -13.68 6.32 6.73
CA SER A 11 -14.04 6.25 5.33
C SER A 11 -13.74 4.85 4.81
N GLN A 12 -14.65 4.31 4.01
CA GLN A 12 -14.61 2.92 3.54
C GLN A 12 -13.43 2.73 2.60
N ASN A 13 -12.23 2.54 2.99
CA ASN A 13 -11.06 2.11 2.22
C ASN A 13 -9.73 2.75 2.64
N ASP A 14 -9.48 2.88 3.94
CA ASP A 14 -8.17 3.36 4.37
C ASP A 14 -7.13 2.24 4.22
N VAL A 15 -6.33 2.32 3.15
CA VAL A 15 -5.09 1.54 3.03
C VAL A 15 -3.98 2.33 3.69
N GLN A 16 -3.40 1.79 4.73
CA GLN A 16 -2.26 2.41 5.40
C GLN A 16 -0.97 1.71 4.96
N TYR A 17 -0.11 2.47 4.31
CA TYR A 17 1.18 2.01 3.86
C TYR A 17 2.31 2.67 4.64
N VAL A 18 3.29 1.88 5.06
CA VAL A 18 4.42 2.36 5.86
C VAL A 18 5.74 1.88 5.24
N PRO A 19 6.41 2.68 4.40
CA PRO A 19 7.72 2.32 3.86
C PRO A 19 8.88 2.62 4.83
N HIS A 20 9.98 1.90 4.64
CA HIS A 20 11.33 2.06 5.21
C HIS A 20 11.58 1.48 6.62
N SER A 21 12.82 1.23 6.89
CA SER A 21 13.54 0.73 8.08
C SER A 21 12.85 -0.39 8.89
N PRO A 22 13.47 -1.56 9.04
CA PRO A 22 12.97 -2.61 9.92
C PRO A 22 13.03 -2.15 11.40
N GLY A 23 12.05 -2.59 12.21
CA GLY A 23 12.08 -2.35 13.66
C GLY A 23 11.58 -0.98 14.13
N VAL A 24 11.00 -0.14 13.27
CA VAL A 24 10.49 1.21 13.64
C VAL A 24 9.06 1.22 14.18
N GLY A 25 8.41 0.06 14.34
CA GLY A 25 7.09 -0.05 14.96
C GLY A 25 5.92 -0.22 13.98
N LYS A 26 6.13 -0.52 12.70
CA LYS A 26 5.07 -0.71 11.69
C LYS A 26 4.01 -1.73 12.12
N THR A 27 4.43 -2.94 12.45
CA THR A 27 3.57 -4.01 12.93
C THR A 27 2.80 -3.62 14.19
N HIS A 28 3.45 -2.90 15.13
CA HIS A 28 2.77 -2.42 16.34
C HIS A 28 1.65 -1.44 16.01
N LEU A 29 1.88 -0.52 15.08
CA LEU A 29 0.86 0.42 14.66
C LEU A 29 -0.30 -0.30 13.96
N SER A 30 -0.02 -1.26 13.07
CA SER A 30 -1.06 -2.03 12.38
C SER A 30 -1.92 -2.86 13.35
N VAL A 31 -1.28 -3.46 14.37
CA VAL A 31 -1.99 -4.20 15.42
C VAL A 31 -2.86 -3.27 16.27
N ALA A 32 -2.33 -2.11 16.69
CA ALA A 32 -3.08 -1.13 17.47
C ALA A 32 -4.33 -0.61 16.71
N LEU A 33 -4.22 -0.40 15.40
CA LEU A 33 -5.34 0.00 14.55
C LEU A 33 -6.38 -1.12 14.40
N ALA A 34 -5.92 -2.37 14.25
CA ALA A 34 -6.82 -3.53 14.23
C ALA A 34 -7.56 -3.68 15.55
N GLU A 35 -6.86 -3.52 16.69
CA GLU A 35 -7.46 -3.57 18.01
C GLU A 35 -8.51 -2.45 18.20
N ALA A 36 -8.18 -1.21 17.82
CA ALA A 36 -9.13 -0.10 17.85
C ALA A 36 -10.38 -0.38 16.99
N SER A 37 -10.21 -1.04 15.84
CA SER A 37 -11.31 -1.44 14.97
C SER A 37 -12.20 -2.48 15.64
N ILE A 38 -11.62 -3.46 16.34
CA ILE A 38 -12.37 -4.48 17.10
C ILE A 38 -13.12 -3.83 18.25
N GLN A 39 -12.50 -2.90 18.98
CA GLN A 39 -13.16 -2.14 20.06
C GLN A 39 -14.33 -1.30 19.54
N ALA A 40 -14.26 -0.86 18.27
CA ALA A 40 -15.36 -0.18 17.59
C ALA A 40 -16.44 -1.12 17.01
N GLY A 41 -16.32 -2.44 17.23
CA GLY A 41 -17.29 -3.45 16.80
C GLY A 41 -17.06 -4.01 15.40
N PHE A 42 -15.93 -3.73 14.75
CA PHE A 42 -15.60 -4.29 13.43
C PHE A 42 -14.72 -5.53 13.54
N GLY A 43 -14.98 -6.52 12.67
CA GLY A 43 -14.10 -7.69 12.55
C GLY A 43 -12.78 -7.31 11.90
N ALA A 44 -11.66 -7.75 12.48
CA ALA A 44 -10.32 -7.60 11.93
C ALA A 44 -9.66 -8.97 11.77
N TYR A 45 -8.79 -9.09 10.75
CA TYR A 45 -7.96 -10.28 10.51
C TYR A 45 -6.52 -9.85 10.24
N PHE A 46 -5.57 -10.48 10.91
CA PHE A 46 -4.14 -10.20 10.76
C PHE A 46 -3.43 -11.40 10.10
N ILE A 47 -2.62 -11.13 9.09
CA ILE A 47 -1.82 -12.14 8.40
C ILE A 47 -0.57 -11.50 7.79
N THR A 48 0.52 -12.26 7.65
CA THR A 48 1.66 -11.80 6.85
C THR A 48 1.38 -11.96 5.36
N ALA A 49 2.02 -11.14 4.52
CA ALA A 49 1.87 -11.24 3.06
C ALA A 49 2.29 -12.62 2.54
N HIS A 50 3.36 -13.20 3.12
CA HIS A 50 3.85 -14.52 2.76
C HIS A 50 2.83 -15.62 3.06
N ASP A 51 2.29 -15.64 4.27
CA ASP A 51 1.31 -16.65 4.69
C ASP A 51 0.01 -16.52 3.89
N LEU A 52 -0.45 -15.30 3.63
CA LEU A 52 -1.62 -15.01 2.81
C LEU A 52 -1.49 -15.64 1.40
N VAL A 53 -0.38 -15.31 0.72
CA VAL A 53 -0.15 -15.79 -0.65
C VAL A 53 0.06 -17.32 -0.65
N SER A 54 0.82 -17.85 0.29
CA SER A 54 1.04 -19.30 0.42
C SER A 54 -0.28 -20.06 0.61
N ASP A 55 -1.15 -19.58 1.50
CA ASP A 55 -2.44 -20.18 1.79
C ASP A 55 -3.40 -20.13 0.60
N LEU A 56 -3.49 -18.99 -0.06
CA LEU A 56 -4.36 -18.84 -1.25
C LEU A 56 -3.81 -19.61 -2.46
N SER A 57 -2.49 -19.66 -2.67
CA SER A 57 -1.86 -20.46 -3.73
C SER A 57 -2.11 -21.96 -3.53
N ARG A 58 -2.05 -22.43 -2.27
CA ARG A 58 -2.43 -23.81 -1.94
C ARG A 58 -3.90 -24.06 -2.23
N ALA A 59 -4.78 -23.16 -1.82
CA ALA A 59 -6.22 -23.28 -2.07
C ALA A 59 -6.56 -23.29 -3.57
N MET A 60 -5.81 -22.52 -4.38
CA MET A 60 -5.95 -22.53 -5.84
C MET A 60 -5.57 -23.88 -6.45
N ARG A 61 -4.45 -24.47 -6.03
CA ARG A 61 -4.06 -25.82 -6.49
C ARG A 61 -5.06 -26.90 -6.10
N GLU A 62 -5.78 -26.71 -4.99
CA GLU A 62 -6.80 -27.62 -4.48
C GLU A 62 -8.21 -27.28 -4.99
N SER A 63 -8.34 -26.38 -6.00
CA SER A 63 -9.61 -25.94 -6.61
C SER A 63 -10.65 -25.41 -5.60
N ARG A 64 -10.19 -24.78 -4.51
CA ARG A 64 -11.03 -24.21 -3.45
C ARG A 64 -10.72 -22.75 -3.12
N LEU A 65 -10.12 -22.03 -4.09
CA LEU A 65 -9.71 -20.64 -3.93
C LEU A 65 -10.87 -19.75 -3.46
N ASP A 66 -12.04 -19.83 -4.10
CA ASP A 66 -13.20 -18.99 -3.77
C ASP A 66 -13.64 -19.15 -2.31
N ARG A 67 -13.65 -20.40 -1.82
CA ARG A 67 -13.99 -20.68 -0.42
C ARG A 67 -12.96 -20.06 0.53
N ARG A 68 -11.67 -20.18 0.21
CA ARG A 68 -10.59 -19.67 1.03
C ARG A 68 -10.52 -18.15 1.00
N MET A 69 -10.74 -17.54 -0.16
CA MET A 69 -10.78 -16.09 -0.35
C MET A 69 -11.83 -15.43 0.57
N ARG A 70 -12.98 -16.07 0.77
CA ARG A 70 -14.05 -15.54 1.66
C ARG A 70 -13.57 -15.27 3.08
N ILE A 71 -12.61 -16.03 3.59
CA ILE A 71 -12.04 -15.82 4.93
C ILE A 71 -11.36 -14.45 5.03
N TYR A 72 -10.66 -14.05 3.97
CA TYR A 72 -9.98 -12.77 3.90
C TYR A 72 -10.87 -11.62 3.45
N LEU A 73 -12.03 -11.92 2.85
CA LEU A 73 -13.02 -10.93 2.45
C LEU A 73 -14.06 -10.61 3.54
N ALA A 74 -14.28 -11.53 4.48
CA ALA A 74 -15.29 -11.40 5.52
C ALA A 74 -15.01 -10.28 6.54
N PRO A 75 -13.78 -10.10 7.09
CA PRO A 75 -13.51 -9.07 8.08
C PRO A 75 -13.56 -7.69 7.44
N LYS A 76 -14.04 -6.67 8.18
CA LYS A 76 -14.04 -5.28 7.71
C LYS A 76 -12.62 -4.75 7.56
N VAL A 77 -11.70 -5.15 8.44
CA VAL A 77 -10.28 -4.75 8.40
C VAL A 77 -9.41 -5.98 8.15
N LEU A 78 -8.62 -5.94 7.11
CA LEU A 78 -7.59 -6.95 6.81
C LEU A 78 -6.22 -6.30 7.00
N VAL A 79 -5.44 -6.82 7.94
CA VAL A 79 -4.04 -6.42 8.13
C VAL A 79 -3.15 -7.39 7.36
N ILE A 80 -2.38 -6.86 6.42
CA ILE A 80 -1.37 -7.59 5.66
C ILE A 80 0.00 -7.04 6.06
N ASP A 81 0.73 -7.80 6.86
CA ASP A 81 2.03 -7.38 7.38
C ASP A 81 3.18 -7.92 6.52
N GLU A 82 4.31 -7.23 6.55
CA GLU A 82 5.57 -7.66 5.93
C GLU A 82 5.55 -7.76 4.39
N MET A 83 4.78 -6.92 3.68
CA MET A 83 4.82 -6.89 2.23
C MET A 83 6.20 -6.51 1.70
N GLY A 84 6.72 -7.30 0.75
CA GLY A 84 7.97 -7.02 0.05
C GLY A 84 9.22 -7.59 0.69
N TYR A 85 9.13 -8.41 1.74
CA TYR A 85 10.27 -9.18 2.25
C TYR A 85 10.71 -10.28 1.28
N LEU A 86 9.77 -10.93 0.61
CA LEU A 86 10.02 -11.93 -0.41
C LEU A 86 9.29 -11.56 -1.71
N PRO A 87 9.90 -11.81 -2.87
CA PRO A 87 9.21 -11.65 -4.14
C PRO A 87 8.09 -12.70 -4.25
N LEU A 88 7.02 -12.33 -4.93
CA LEU A 88 5.91 -13.22 -5.26
C LEU A 88 6.14 -13.81 -6.64
N ASP A 89 5.76 -15.07 -6.82
CA ASP A 89 5.67 -15.67 -8.14
C ASP A 89 4.45 -15.11 -8.91
N GLU A 90 4.34 -15.40 -10.19
CA GLU A 90 3.26 -14.93 -11.06
C GLU A 90 1.87 -15.31 -10.53
N MET A 91 1.75 -16.53 -10.01
CA MET A 91 0.50 -17.01 -9.39
C MET A 91 0.16 -16.19 -8.15
N GLY A 92 1.13 -15.99 -7.26
CA GLY A 92 0.96 -15.20 -6.04
C GLY A 92 0.60 -13.75 -6.33
N ALA A 93 1.24 -13.13 -7.33
CA ALA A 93 0.92 -11.78 -7.77
C ALA A 93 -0.52 -11.67 -8.30
N THR A 94 -0.94 -12.63 -9.13
CA THR A 94 -2.31 -12.69 -9.66
C THR A 94 -3.35 -12.87 -8.54
N ILE A 95 -3.11 -13.78 -7.60
CA ILE A 95 -4.01 -14.04 -6.47
C ILE A 95 -4.08 -12.81 -5.55
N PHE A 96 -2.96 -12.15 -5.28
CA PHE A 96 -2.93 -10.94 -4.48
C PHE A 96 -3.71 -9.81 -5.17
N PHE A 97 -3.55 -9.65 -6.48
CA PHE A 97 -4.35 -8.70 -7.26
C PHE A 97 -5.85 -8.99 -7.18
N GLN A 98 -6.26 -10.26 -7.27
CA GLN A 98 -7.67 -10.66 -7.12
C GLN A 98 -8.21 -10.29 -5.73
N LEU A 99 -7.43 -10.54 -4.66
CA LEU A 99 -7.82 -10.18 -3.30
C LEU A 99 -8.01 -8.66 -3.14
N VAL A 100 -7.04 -7.87 -3.57
CA VAL A 100 -7.10 -6.41 -3.50
C VAL A 100 -8.30 -5.89 -4.28
N SER A 101 -8.52 -6.41 -5.50
CA SER A 101 -9.65 -6.04 -6.35
C SER A 101 -11.00 -6.41 -5.72
N ALA A 102 -11.11 -7.57 -5.09
CA ALA A 102 -12.34 -8.01 -4.43
C ALA A 102 -12.65 -7.22 -3.15
N ARG A 103 -11.61 -6.67 -2.48
CA ARG A 103 -11.77 -5.80 -1.31
C ARG A 103 -11.93 -4.33 -1.64
N TYR A 104 -11.56 -3.93 -2.85
CA TYR A 104 -11.67 -2.55 -3.29
C TYR A 104 -13.10 -2.02 -3.07
N GLU A 105 -13.23 -0.89 -2.38
CA GLU A 105 -14.50 -0.24 -1.97
C GLU A 105 -15.44 -1.11 -1.07
N ARG A 106 -14.95 -2.19 -0.49
CA ARG A 106 -15.76 -3.10 0.34
C ARG A 106 -15.24 -3.29 1.76
N GLY A 107 -13.97 -3.12 1.94
CA GLY A 107 -13.34 -3.31 3.25
C GLY A 107 -11.95 -2.69 3.31
N SER A 108 -11.54 -2.26 4.49
CA SER A 108 -10.26 -1.62 4.71
C SER A 108 -9.11 -2.64 4.67
N ILE A 109 -7.98 -2.23 4.09
CA ILE A 109 -6.73 -2.97 4.13
C ILE A 109 -5.72 -2.10 4.88
N ILE A 110 -5.08 -2.65 5.93
CA ILE A 110 -3.90 -2.07 6.55
C ILE A 110 -2.71 -2.87 6.04
N LEU A 111 -1.80 -2.22 5.34
CA LEU A 111 -0.66 -2.90 4.73
C LEU A 111 0.63 -2.29 5.24
N THR A 112 1.55 -3.13 5.73
CA THR A 112 2.90 -2.70 6.08
C THR A 112 3.91 -3.20 5.07
N SER A 113 4.89 -2.38 4.73
CA SER A 113 5.98 -2.75 3.83
C SER A 113 7.29 -2.09 4.25
N ASN A 114 8.38 -2.71 3.86
CA ASN A 114 9.72 -2.14 3.95
C ASN A 114 10.23 -1.61 2.60
N LYS A 115 9.43 -1.74 1.54
CA LYS A 115 9.75 -1.32 0.17
C LYS A 115 9.03 -0.02 -0.17
N SER A 116 9.65 0.83 -0.98
CA SER A 116 8.99 1.98 -1.58
C SER A 116 8.02 1.55 -2.68
N TYR A 117 7.03 2.39 -3.03
CA TYR A 117 6.10 2.09 -4.12
C TYR A 117 6.81 1.85 -5.46
N GLY A 118 7.93 2.56 -5.72
CA GLY A 118 8.74 2.35 -6.92
C GLY A 118 9.37 0.96 -7.01
N ASP A 119 9.56 0.29 -5.86
CA ASP A 119 10.17 -1.05 -5.79
C ASP A 119 9.15 -2.19 -5.91
N TRP A 120 7.85 -1.86 -6.01
CA TRP A 120 6.80 -2.89 -6.03
C TRP A 120 6.82 -3.75 -7.30
N GLY A 121 7.33 -3.24 -8.41
CA GLY A 121 7.61 -4.06 -9.60
C GLY A 121 8.49 -5.28 -9.28
N SER A 122 9.48 -5.11 -8.41
CA SER A 122 10.36 -6.22 -7.98
C SER A 122 9.68 -7.23 -7.05
N ILE A 123 8.58 -6.83 -6.37
CA ILE A 123 7.81 -7.72 -5.49
C ILE A 123 6.94 -8.66 -6.31
N PHE A 124 6.27 -8.11 -7.32
CA PHE A 124 5.29 -8.84 -8.13
C PHE A 124 5.87 -9.46 -9.40
N GLY A 125 7.14 -9.19 -9.74
CA GLY A 125 7.79 -9.68 -10.96
C GLY A 125 7.22 -9.07 -12.26
N ASP A 126 6.07 -8.39 -12.19
CA ASP A 126 5.39 -7.75 -13.32
C ASP A 126 5.04 -6.30 -12.96
N PRO A 127 5.63 -5.30 -13.65
CA PRO A 127 5.32 -3.89 -13.42
C PRO A 127 3.86 -3.51 -13.70
N ILE A 128 3.19 -4.20 -14.61
CA ILE A 128 1.79 -3.93 -14.97
C ILE A 128 0.88 -4.34 -13.81
N ILE A 129 1.08 -5.57 -13.30
CA ILE A 129 0.34 -6.07 -12.13
C ILE A 129 0.62 -5.18 -10.91
N ALA A 130 1.89 -4.83 -10.68
CA ALA A 130 2.27 -3.94 -9.59
C ALA A 130 1.55 -2.58 -9.67
N THR A 131 1.52 -1.98 -10.85
CA THR A 131 0.83 -0.70 -11.09
C THR A 131 -0.68 -0.83 -10.84
N ALA A 132 -1.30 -1.90 -11.32
CA ALA A 132 -2.73 -2.13 -11.14
C ALA A 132 -3.13 -2.38 -9.68
N ILE A 133 -2.25 -3.02 -8.89
CA ILE A 133 -2.41 -3.19 -7.44
C ILE A 133 -2.27 -1.84 -6.73
N LEU A 134 -1.22 -1.09 -7.04
CA LEU A 134 -0.96 0.22 -6.44
C LEU A 134 -2.08 1.21 -6.73
N ASP A 135 -2.60 1.24 -7.95
CA ASP A 135 -3.74 2.10 -8.31
C ASP A 135 -4.93 1.88 -7.38
N ARG A 136 -5.30 0.62 -7.12
CA ARG A 136 -6.41 0.29 -6.21
C ARG A 136 -6.09 0.59 -4.75
N LEU A 137 -4.87 0.27 -4.31
CA LEU A 137 -4.47 0.50 -2.92
C LEU A 137 -4.33 1.98 -2.60
N LEU A 138 -3.87 2.80 -3.55
CA LEU A 138 -3.58 4.22 -3.32
C LEU A 138 -4.77 5.13 -3.59
N HIS A 139 -5.78 4.68 -4.32
CA HIS A 139 -6.90 5.52 -4.73
C HIS A 139 -7.61 6.23 -3.55
N HIS A 140 -7.81 5.52 -2.43
CA HIS A 140 -8.42 6.06 -1.21
C HIS A 140 -7.56 5.75 0.01
N SER A 141 -6.25 5.94 -0.07
CA SER A 141 -5.36 5.54 1.00
C SER A 141 -4.83 6.71 1.82
N THR A 142 -4.52 6.42 3.08
CA THR A 142 -3.69 7.26 3.92
C THR A 142 -2.31 6.60 4.04
N THR A 143 -1.28 7.26 3.52
CA THR A 143 0.09 6.76 3.62
C THR A 143 0.76 7.33 4.87
N VAL A 144 1.25 6.45 5.75
CA VAL A 144 2.04 6.81 6.93
C VAL A 144 3.48 6.40 6.71
N ASN A 145 4.40 7.35 6.64
CA ASN A 145 5.82 7.09 6.49
C ASN A 145 6.51 7.18 7.87
N ILE A 146 6.99 6.04 8.38
CA ILE A 146 7.68 5.98 9.67
C ILE A 146 9.19 5.85 9.42
N ARG A 147 9.93 6.89 9.77
CA ARG A 147 11.39 6.93 9.73
C ARG A 147 11.94 6.88 11.15
N GLY A 148 13.09 6.28 11.33
CA GLY A 148 13.74 6.26 12.64
C GLY A 148 14.69 5.09 12.81
N GLU A 149 15.38 5.07 13.95
CA GLU A 149 16.24 3.95 14.32
C GLU A 149 15.40 2.73 14.75
N SER A 150 15.93 1.55 14.42
CA SER A 150 15.32 0.29 14.84
C SER A 150 15.22 0.20 16.37
N TYR A 151 14.02 0.16 16.89
CA TYR A 151 13.78 -0.04 18.33
C TYR A 151 14.33 -1.40 18.81
N ARG A 152 14.26 -2.44 17.99
CA ARG A 152 14.78 -3.78 18.29
C ARG A 152 16.30 -3.80 18.47
N LEU A 153 17.02 -2.89 17.81
CA LEU A 153 18.48 -2.80 17.88
C LEU A 153 18.96 -1.81 18.93
N LYS A 154 18.06 -0.99 19.48
CA LYS A 154 18.42 0.07 20.42
C LYS A 154 19.16 -0.47 21.66
N ASP A 155 18.66 -1.53 22.26
CA ASP A 155 19.25 -2.11 23.46
C ASP A 155 20.55 -2.88 23.14
N ARG A 156 20.62 -3.54 21.97
CA ARG A 156 21.86 -4.20 21.51
C ARG A 156 22.96 -3.21 21.15
N ARG A 157 22.62 -2.04 20.59
CA ARG A 157 23.55 -0.95 20.35
C ARG A 157 24.03 -0.33 21.67
N ARG A 158 23.14 -0.15 22.64
CA ARG A 158 23.50 0.34 23.99
C ARG A 158 24.43 -0.63 24.72
N ALA A 159 24.27 -1.93 24.48
CA ALA A 159 25.12 -2.98 25.02
C ALA A 159 26.44 -3.18 24.25
N GLY A 160 26.71 -2.40 23.18
CA GLY A 160 27.92 -2.50 22.36
C GLY A 160 28.02 -3.76 21.50
N LEU A 161 26.91 -4.51 21.36
CA LEU A 161 26.85 -5.78 20.62
C LEU A 161 26.66 -5.63 19.11
N VAL A 162 26.33 -4.43 18.63
CA VAL A 162 26.18 -4.10 17.21
C VAL A 162 26.93 -2.81 16.96
N GLY A 163 27.82 -2.80 15.97
CA GLY A 163 28.80 -1.75 15.67
C GLY A 163 28.33 -0.32 15.89
N GLY A 164 29.28 0.52 16.34
CA GLY A 164 29.07 1.86 16.82
C GLY A 164 28.46 2.84 15.82
N PRO A 165 28.12 4.04 16.28
CA PRO A 165 27.38 5.02 15.51
C PRO A 165 28.26 5.67 14.46
N GLU A 166 27.99 5.39 13.20
CA GLU A 166 28.27 6.38 12.18
C GLU A 166 27.18 7.45 12.25
N GLU A 167 27.62 8.65 12.58
CA GLU A 167 26.92 9.94 12.50
C GLU A 167 25.56 10.07 13.18
N ARG A 168 25.63 10.73 14.34
CA ARG A 168 24.50 11.46 14.94
C ARG A 168 24.09 12.60 14.01
N ALA A 169 23.27 12.28 13.01
CA ALA A 169 22.39 13.26 12.41
C ALA A 169 21.08 13.23 13.20
N ASP A 170 20.73 14.38 13.73
CA ASP A 170 19.50 14.76 14.43
C ASP A 170 18.27 14.24 13.65
N GLN A 171 17.75 13.06 14.01
CA GLN A 171 16.56 12.50 13.41
C GLN A 171 15.46 12.44 14.46
N ALA A 172 14.81 13.59 14.64
CA ALA A 172 13.47 13.63 15.18
C ALA A 172 12.60 12.64 14.40
N ARG A 173 11.79 11.85 15.10
CA ARG A 173 10.82 10.93 14.49
C ARG A 173 9.89 11.74 13.61
N ASP A 174 10.09 11.68 12.31
CA ASP A 174 9.24 12.38 11.35
C ASP A 174 8.05 11.49 11.01
N PHE A 175 6.87 11.91 11.46
CA PHE A 175 5.61 11.32 11.05
C PHE A 175 5.00 12.23 9.98
N SER A 176 5.07 11.81 8.73
CA SER A 176 4.31 12.47 7.66
C SER A 176 3.08 11.64 7.29
N VAL A 177 1.94 12.29 7.32
CA VAL A 177 0.64 11.73 6.89
C VAL A 177 0.22 12.47 5.64
N THR A 178 0.15 11.77 4.51
CA THR A 178 -0.27 12.37 3.23
C THR A 178 -1.60 11.75 2.80
N PRO A 179 -2.69 12.53 2.71
CA PRO A 179 -3.95 12.05 2.13
C PRO A 179 -3.80 11.89 0.61
N ALA A 180 -4.42 10.86 0.04
CA ALA A 180 -4.34 10.50 -1.38
C ALA A 180 -4.96 11.54 -2.35
N SER A 181 -5.61 12.59 -1.84
CA SER A 181 -6.34 13.59 -2.63
C SER A 181 -5.47 14.58 -3.42
N ALA A 182 -4.14 14.53 -3.35
CA ALA A 182 -3.26 15.41 -4.11
C ALA A 182 -2.70 14.70 -5.35
N ALA A 183 -3.56 14.36 -6.31
CA ALA A 183 -3.13 14.07 -7.67
C ALA A 183 -2.55 15.36 -8.28
N PRO A 184 -1.37 15.35 -8.92
CA PRO A 184 -0.85 16.53 -9.61
C PRO A 184 -1.80 16.86 -10.76
N THR A 185 -2.40 18.03 -10.72
CA THR A 185 -3.14 18.62 -11.83
C THR A 185 -2.22 18.65 -13.05
N ALA A 186 -2.53 17.82 -14.03
CA ALA A 186 -1.86 17.83 -15.33
C ALA A 186 -1.98 19.25 -15.90
N ARG A 187 -0.85 19.93 -15.99
CA ARG A 187 -0.70 21.24 -16.62
C ARG A 187 -1.12 21.06 -18.07
N ARG A 188 -2.31 21.55 -18.41
CA ARG A 188 -2.79 21.66 -19.79
C ARG A 188 -1.75 22.48 -20.57
N GLN A 189 -0.96 21.81 -21.42
CA GLN A 189 -0.20 22.49 -22.45
C GLN A 189 -1.19 22.95 -23.52
N THR A 190 -1.39 24.25 -23.63
CA THR A 190 -2.05 24.91 -24.74
C THR A 190 -1.25 24.66 -26.00
N PRO A 191 -1.83 24.16 -27.09
CA PRO A 191 -1.14 24.05 -28.37
C PRO A 191 -0.88 25.45 -28.95
N ALA A 192 0.36 25.74 -29.24
CA ALA A 192 0.78 26.95 -29.94
C ALA A 192 0.10 27.04 -31.32
N ALA A 193 -0.49 28.18 -31.60
CA ALA A 193 -1.06 28.55 -32.87
C ALA A 193 -0.01 28.43 -33.99
N ARG A 194 -0.27 27.60 -34.97
CA ARG A 194 0.48 27.58 -36.23
C ARG A 194 -0.01 28.72 -37.11
N GLY A 195 0.92 29.62 -37.41
CA GLY A 195 0.75 30.68 -38.38
C GLY A 195 0.52 30.16 -39.80
N SER A 196 -0.24 30.94 -40.51
CA SER A 196 -0.69 30.87 -41.90
C SER A 196 0.42 30.60 -42.90
N ALA A 197 0.13 29.70 -43.86
CA ALA A 197 0.82 29.54 -45.10
C ALA A 197 0.30 30.53 -46.17
N PRO A 198 1.10 30.94 -47.16
CA PRO A 198 0.58 31.47 -48.43
C PRO A 198 0.55 30.43 -49.52
N ALA A 199 -0.41 30.63 -50.39
CA ALA A 199 -0.70 29.87 -51.62
C ALA A 199 0.34 30.09 -52.74
N GLY A 200 0.43 29.14 -53.64
CA GLY A 200 1.12 29.28 -54.94
C GLY A 200 1.06 27.96 -55.72
N ALA A 201 0.11 27.83 -56.56
CA ALA A 201 0.12 27.78 -58.05
C ALA A 201 0.61 26.49 -58.72
N THR A 202 -0.37 25.91 -59.45
CA THR A 202 -0.27 25.33 -60.86
C THR A 202 0.77 24.27 -61.14
N GLU A 203 0.51 23.15 -61.84
CA GLU A 203 -0.06 22.99 -63.19
C GLU A 203 0.04 21.48 -63.60
N LYS A 204 -1.02 21.06 -64.35
CA LYS A 204 -1.05 20.08 -65.43
C LYS A 204 -0.69 18.59 -65.31
N ARG A 205 -1.73 17.90 -65.69
CA ARG A 205 -1.83 16.58 -66.38
C ARG A 205 -0.94 16.48 -67.65
N PRO A 206 -0.77 15.32 -68.26
CA PRO A 206 -1.82 14.39 -68.67
C PRO A 206 -1.86 13.07 -67.92
#